data_ec0783a44842ffe9d54450ed3a0df4ce
#
_entry.id   ec0783a44842ffe9d54450ed3a0df4ce
#
_cell.length_a   1.000
_cell.length_b   1.000
_cell.length_c   1.000
_cell.angle_alpha   90.00
_cell.angle_beta   90.00
_cell.angle_gamma   90.00
#
_symmetry.space_group_name_H-M   'P 1'
#
loop_
_entity.id
_entity.type
_entity.pdbx_description
1 polymer ?
#
loop_
_entity_poly.entity_id
_entity_poly.type
_entity_poly.pdbx_seq_one_letter_code
_entity_poly.pdbx_strand_id
1 'polypeptide(L)'
;MSHLTLPARSLGVLAAVAMSIAALAGARADARELDVPFVPTPQAVVEKMLEMAEVKEGDYLIDLGSGDGRIPVTAAKKYGISALGVDLNPVRVQEANENAKREKVTDKVEFREEDLFKTDLSKATVITMYLLNSVNMKLRPEILKLKPGTRIVSHSFGMGDWKPDKEDVVEGRTVYMWVVPEKMPDLAPTEDTH
;
A
#
# COMPACT_ATOMS: atom_id res chain seq x y z
N MET A 1 -82.44 -33.36 24.44
CA MET A 1 -82.19 -32.09 25.05
C MET A 1 -80.75 -32.09 25.55
N SER A 2 -79.82 -31.62 24.73
CA SER A 2 -78.42 -31.58 25.15
C SER A 2 -77.78 -30.40 24.44
N HIS A 3 -77.48 -29.40 25.20
CA HIS A 3 -76.79 -28.18 24.75
C HIS A 3 -75.28 -28.45 24.53
N LEU A 4 -74.78 -28.20 23.33
CA LEU A 4 -73.36 -28.25 23.04
C LEU A 4 -72.87 -26.81 22.98
N THR A 5 -72.08 -26.44 23.96
CA THR A 5 -71.31 -25.15 24.00
C THR A 5 -69.97 -25.35 23.34
N LEU A 6 -69.69 -24.56 22.34
CA LEU A 6 -68.34 -24.42 21.71
C LEU A 6 -67.48 -23.43 22.50
N PRO A 7 -66.21 -23.72 22.78
CA PRO A 7 -65.32 -22.73 23.35
C PRO A 7 -64.60 -21.94 22.26
N ALA A 8 -64.61 -20.62 22.39
CA ALA A 8 -63.80 -19.69 21.69
C ALA A 8 -62.33 -19.69 22.25
N ARG A 9 -61.36 -19.99 21.42
CA ARG A 9 -59.90 -19.71 21.56
C ARG A 9 -59.31 -20.09 20.21
N SER A 10 -58.59 -19.17 19.46
CA SER A 10 -57.42 -18.44 19.75
C SER A 10 -57.11 -17.49 18.56
N LEU A 11 -57.29 -16.21 18.74
CA LEU A 11 -56.61 -15.20 17.95
C LEU A 11 -55.37 -14.82 18.76
N GLY A 12 -54.17 -15.09 18.26
CA GLY A 12 -52.99 -14.59 18.99
C GLY A 12 -51.70 -15.28 18.68
N VAL A 13 -51.39 -15.60 17.42
CA VAL A 13 -50.00 -15.95 17.01
C VAL A 13 -49.79 -15.54 15.55
N LEU A 14 -49.80 -14.25 15.26
CA LEU A 14 -49.43 -13.75 13.93
C LEU A 14 -48.83 -12.31 13.98
N ALA A 15 -48.10 -11.99 15.06
CA ALA A 15 -47.48 -10.66 15.20
C ALA A 15 -46.00 -10.68 15.64
N ALA A 16 -45.26 -11.76 15.42
CA ALA A 16 -43.89 -11.89 15.92
C ALA A 16 -42.83 -12.28 14.86
N VAL A 17 -43.12 -12.22 13.56
CA VAL A 17 -42.15 -12.58 12.50
C VAL A 17 -41.77 -11.40 11.60
N ALA A 18 -42.28 -10.20 11.80
CA ALA A 18 -42.02 -9.03 10.94
C ALA A 18 -40.95 -8.07 11.45
N MET A 19 -40.16 -8.43 12.48
CA MET A 19 -39.15 -7.50 13.07
C MET A 19 -37.69 -7.97 13.04
N SER A 20 -37.32 -8.89 12.15
CA SER A 20 -35.95 -9.41 12.10
C SER A 20 -35.23 -9.25 10.74
N ILE A 21 -35.72 -8.43 9.80
CA ILE A 21 -35.10 -8.24 8.49
C ILE A 21 -34.57 -6.82 8.28
N ALA A 22 -34.59 -5.96 9.29
CA ALA A 22 -34.14 -4.56 9.15
C ALA A 22 -32.72 -4.26 9.67
N ALA A 23 -31.88 -5.25 9.95
CA ALA A 23 -30.56 -5.04 10.55
C ALA A 23 -29.37 -5.53 9.69
N LEU A 24 -29.57 -5.82 8.40
CA LEU A 24 -28.48 -6.24 7.49
C LEU A 24 -28.23 -5.27 6.32
N ALA A 25 -28.61 -4.02 6.45
CA ALA A 25 -28.38 -2.99 5.43
C ALA A 25 -27.51 -1.87 5.99
N GLY A 26 -26.24 -2.15 6.30
CA GLY A 26 -25.40 -1.11 6.89
C GLY A 26 -23.92 -1.41 6.98
N ALA A 27 -23.35 -2.11 6.03
CA ALA A 27 -21.91 -2.11 5.83
C ALA A 27 -21.62 -2.17 4.33
N ARG A 28 -22.04 -1.14 3.61
CA ARG A 28 -21.29 -0.76 2.42
C ARG A 28 -20.01 -0.15 2.95
N ALA A 29 -18.93 -0.93 2.96
CA ALA A 29 -17.62 -0.35 2.96
C ALA A 29 -17.59 0.62 1.77
N ASP A 30 -17.40 1.90 2.05
CA ASP A 30 -17.07 2.88 1.00
C ASP A 30 -15.87 2.27 0.26
N ALA A 31 -16.11 1.79 -0.96
CA ALA A 31 -15.05 1.39 -1.87
C ALA A 31 -14.33 2.69 -2.22
N ARG A 32 -13.29 3.03 -1.44
CA ARG A 32 -12.40 4.13 -1.78
C ARG A 32 -11.86 3.83 -3.17
N GLU A 33 -12.03 4.79 -4.07
CA GLU A 33 -11.44 4.70 -5.39
C GLU A 33 -9.92 4.67 -5.22
N LEU A 34 -9.29 3.56 -5.64
CA LEU A 34 -7.85 3.38 -5.51
C LEU A 34 -7.19 4.04 -6.72
N ASP A 35 -6.23 4.92 -6.47
CA ASP A 35 -5.48 5.61 -7.54
C ASP A 35 -4.72 4.62 -8.45
N VAL A 36 -4.36 3.44 -7.93
CA VAL A 36 -3.57 2.43 -8.64
C VAL A 36 -4.13 1.03 -8.36
N PRO A 37 -4.42 0.22 -9.42
CA PRO A 37 -4.79 -1.18 -9.24
C PRO A 37 -3.60 -1.99 -8.69
N PHE A 38 -3.88 -2.96 -7.82
CA PHE A 38 -2.84 -3.86 -7.32
C PHE A 38 -2.32 -4.77 -8.43
N VAL A 39 -1.06 -4.60 -8.79
CA VAL A 39 -0.30 -5.49 -9.68
C VAL A 39 1.00 -5.85 -8.96
N PRO A 40 1.21 -7.13 -8.64
CA PRO A 40 2.39 -7.52 -7.86
C PRO A 40 3.68 -7.38 -8.67
N THR A 41 4.70 -6.76 -8.09
CA THR A 41 6.05 -6.72 -8.67
C THR A 41 6.66 -8.13 -8.67
N PRO A 42 7.15 -8.67 -9.80
CA PRO A 42 7.83 -9.96 -9.83
C PRO A 42 9.03 -9.99 -8.90
N GLN A 43 9.32 -11.16 -8.33
CA GLN A 43 10.39 -11.31 -7.33
C GLN A 43 11.77 -10.90 -7.86
N ALA A 44 12.10 -11.23 -9.10
CA ALA A 44 13.36 -10.82 -9.73
C ALA A 44 13.50 -9.29 -9.82
N VAL A 45 12.38 -8.59 -10.06
CA VAL A 45 12.34 -7.12 -10.10
C VAL A 45 12.49 -6.54 -8.69
N VAL A 46 11.84 -7.14 -7.67
CA VAL A 46 12.03 -6.75 -6.26
C VAL A 46 13.50 -6.84 -5.87
N GLU A 47 14.16 -7.94 -6.20
CA GLU A 47 15.58 -8.13 -5.89
C GLU A 47 16.46 -7.10 -6.59
N LYS A 48 16.17 -6.80 -7.85
CA LYS A 48 16.88 -5.77 -8.61
C LYS A 48 16.65 -4.37 -8.03
N MET A 49 15.43 -4.03 -7.62
CA MET A 49 15.13 -2.76 -6.96
C MET A 49 15.97 -2.56 -5.70
N LEU A 50 16.05 -3.59 -4.85
CA LEU A 50 16.84 -3.54 -3.61
C LEU A 50 18.35 -3.52 -3.88
N GLU A 51 18.82 -4.22 -4.90
CA GLU A 51 20.22 -4.19 -5.36
C GLU A 51 20.60 -2.80 -5.88
N MET A 52 19.80 -2.22 -6.78
CA MET A 52 20.04 -0.89 -7.34
C MET A 52 20.03 0.21 -6.27
N ALA A 53 19.16 0.08 -5.25
CA ALA A 53 19.16 0.95 -4.09
C ALA A 53 20.38 0.75 -3.18
N GLU A 54 21.22 -0.26 -3.42
CA GLU A 54 22.36 -0.60 -2.57
C GLU A 54 21.94 -0.74 -1.09
N VAL A 55 20.82 -1.46 -0.87
CA VAL A 55 20.25 -1.63 0.48
C VAL A 55 21.26 -2.33 1.38
N LYS A 56 21.47 -1.79 2.57
CA LYS A 56 22.46 -2.26 3.53
C LYS A 56 21.99 -2.10 4.97
N GLU A 57 22.69 -2.72 5.89
CA GLU A 57 22.45 -2.57 7.33
C GLU A 57 22.38 -1.08 7.73
N GLY A 58 21.42 -0.74 8.61
CA GLY A 58 21.15 0.62 9.04
C GLY A 58 20.18 1.39 8.15
N ASP A 59 19.79 0.86 6.99
CA ASP A 59 18.75 1.47 6.17
C ASP A 59 17.36 1.33 6.80
N TYR A 60 16.49 2.29 6.48
CA TYR A 60 15.05 2.23 6.75
C TYR A 60 14.30 2.41 5.43
N LEU A 61 13.58 1.36 5.02
CA LEU A 61 12.84 1.34 3.76
C LEU A 61 11.37 1.72 3.99
N ILE A 62 10.83 2.60 3.14
CA ILE A 62 9.39 2.86 3.04
C ILE A 62 8.92 2.46 1.64
N ASP A 63 7.91 1.57 1.59
CA ASP A 63 7.28 1.09 0.36
C ASP A 63 5.90 1.73 0.20
N LEU A 64 5.74 2.55 -0.83
CA LEU A 64 4.53 3.33 -1.11
C LEU A 64 3.61 2.55 -2.05
N GLY A 65 2.42 2.19 -1.57
CA GLY A 65 1.53 1.26 -2.26
C GLY A 65 2.04 -0.17 -2.13
N SER A 66 2.28 -0.62 -0.90
CA SER A 66 3.04 -1.85 -0.62
C SER A 66 2.34 -3.15 -1.04
N GLY A 67 1.04 -3.11 -1.36
CA GLY A 67 0.29 -4.29 -1.76
C GLY A 67 0.42 -5.42 -0.74
N ASP A 68 0.85 -6.60 -1.19
CA ASP A 68 1.07 -7.76 -0.34
C ASP A 68 2.37 -7.74 0.48
N GLY A 69 3.07 -6.61 0.51
CA GLY A 69 4.25 -6.38 1.34
C GLY A 69 5.53 -7.08 0.89
N ARG A 70 5.57 -7.62 -0.34
CA ARG A 70 6.72 -8.43 -0.80
C ARG A 70 8.05 -7.68 -0.80
N ILE A 71 8.05 -6.37 -1.11
CA ILE A 71 9.28 -5.56 -1.13
C ILE A 71 9.82 -5.36 0.29
N PRO A 72 9.05 -4.83 1.27
CA PRO A 72 9.51 -4.71 2.66
C PRO A 72 9.93 -6.04 3.28
N VAL A 73 9.16 -7.10 3.05
CA VAL A 73 9.47 -8.46 3.56
C VAL A 73 10.79 -8.98 2.98
N THR A 74 11.02 -8.83 1.67
CA THR A 74 12.28 -9.23 1.03
C THR A 74 13.45 -8.40 1.57
N ALA A 75 13.28 -7.09 1.75
CA ALA A 75 14.30 -6.21 2.30
C ALA A 75 14.70 -6.61 3.71
N ALA A 76 13.72 -6.84 4.59
CA ALA A 76 13.94 -7.28 5.96
C ALA A 76 14.64 -8.65 6.02
N LYS A 77 14.17 -9.61 5.21
CA LYS A 77 14.72 -10.97 5.18
C LYS A 77 16.16 -11.01 4.66
N LYS A 78 16.45 -10.29 3.58
CA LYS A 78 17.73 -10.36 2.87
C LYS A 78 18.81 -9.48 3.51
N TYR A 79 18.43 -8.28 4.00
CA TYR A 79 19.37 -7.27 4.48
C TYR A 79 19.25 -6.98 5.98
N GLY A 80 18.27 -7.58 6.68
CA GLY A 80 18.08 -7.40 8.10
C GLY A 80 17.61 -6.01 8.53
N ILE A 81 17.12 -5.19 7.60
CA ILE A 81 16.70 -3.82 7.85
C ILE A 81 15.25 -3.73 8.33
N SER A 82 14.90 -2.59 8.92
CA SER A 82 13.52 -2.25 9.24
C SER A 82 12.83 -1.62 8.03
N ALA A 83 11.53 -1.92 7.86
CA ALA A 83 10.76 -1.37 6.75
C ALA A 83 9.30 -1.08 7.14
N LEU A 84 8.73 -0.06 6.49
CA LEU A 84 7.32 0.30 6.54
C LEU A 84 6.71 0.10 5.16
N GLY A 85 5.58 -0.58 5.08
CA GLY A 85 4.73 -0.59 3.89
C GLY A 85 3.41 0.11 4.17
N VAL A 86 2.95 0.94 3.25
CA VAL A 86 1.65 1.61 3.35
C VAL A 86 0.79 1.30 2.13
N ASP A 87 -0.50 1.04 2.37
CA ASP A 87 -1.48 0.80 1.33
C ASP A 87 -2.86 1.27 1.82
N LEU A 88 -3.69 1.80 0.92
CA LEU A 88 -5.07 2.20 1.26
C LEU A 88 -6.02 1.03 1.39
N ASN A 89 -5.67 -0.12 0.83
CA ASN A 89 -6.53 -1.29 0.81
C ASN A 89 -6.26 -2.17 2.04
N PRO A 90 -7.20 -2.28 3.00
CA PRO A 90 -7.01 -3.08 4.21
C PRO A 90 -6.79 -4.57 3.93
N VAL A 91 -7.30 -5.09 2.80
CA VAL A 91 -7.05 -6.48 2.39
C VAL A 91 -5.58 -6.68 2.03
N ARG A 92 -4.96 -5.70 1.34
CA ARG A 92 -3.53 -5.77 1.02
C ARG A 92 -2.68 -5.69 2.29
N VAL A 93 -3.03 -4.80 3.21
CA VAL A 93 -2.35 -4.69 4.52
C VAL A 93 -2.44 -6.00 5.31
N GLN A 94 -3.59 -6.66 5.30
CA GLN A 94 -3.74 -7.97 5.92
C GLN A 94 -2.82 -9.01 5.27
N GLU A 95 -2.82 -9.12 3.95
CA GLU A 95 -1.96 -10.04 3.20
C GLU A 95 -0.46 -9.77 3.47
N ALA A 96 -0.06 -8.50 3.53
CA ALA A 96 1.30 -8.10 3.85
C ALA A 96 1.72 -8.57 5.25
N ASN A 97 0.85 -8.43 6.24
CA ASN A 97 1.08 -8.93 7.60
C ASN A 97 1.17 -10.46 7.65
N GLU A 98 0.35 -11.17 6.88
CA GLU A 98 0.42 -12.63 6.77
C GLU A 98 1.72 -13.07 6.09
N ASN A 99 2.16 -12.34 5.07
CA ASN A 99 3.44 -12.57 4.40
C ASN A 99 4.61 -12.37 5.39
N ALA A 100 4.62 -11.29 6.16
CA ALA A 100 5.63 -11.04 7.18
C ALA A 100 5.71 -12.17 8.24
N LYS A 101 4.56 -12.67 8.68
CA LYS A 101 4.48 -13.81 9.61
C LYS A 101 5.07 -15.08 8.99
N ARG A 102 4.68 -15.40 7.75
CA ARG A 102 5.19 -16.56 7.03
C ARG A 102 6.71 -16.52 6.87
N GLU A 103 7.26 -15.35 6.58
CA GLU A 103 8.69 -15.11 6.38
C GLU A 103 9.46 -14.83 7.67
N LYS A 104 8.76 -14.76 8.84
CA LYS A 104 9.32 -14.55 10.18
C LYS A 104 10.11 -13.25 10.34
N VAL A 105 9.57 -12.16 9.80
CA VAL A 105 10.18 -10.82 9.85
C VAL A 105 9.26 -9.77 10.49
N THR A 106 8.27 -10.18 11.29
CA THR A 106 7.29 -9.29 11.94
C THR A 106 7.90 -8.32 12.94
N ASP A 107 9.09 -8.57 13.41
CA ASP A 107 9.87 -7.68 14.28
C ASP A 107 10.61 -6.56 13.51
N LYS A 108 10.66 -6.66 12.19
CA LYS A 108 11.38 -5.73 11.31
C LYS A 108 10.48 -4.96 10.35
N VAL A 109 9.28 -5.47 10.05
CA VAL A 109 8.37 -4.83 9.12
C VAL A 109 7.06 -4.41 9.79
N GLU A 110 6.59 -3.25 9.42
CA GLU A 110 5.28 -2.71 9.80
C GLU A 110 4.46 -2.44 8.54
N PHE A 111 3.16 -2.75 8.58
CA PHE A 111 2.23 -2.43 7.50
C PHE A 111 1.07 -1.63 8.04
N ARG A 112 0.72 -0.52 7.34
CA ARG A 112 -0.36 0.39 7.74
C ARG A 112 -1.36 0.59 6.62
N GLU A 113 -2.63 0.65 6.99
CA GLU A 113 -3.68 1.21 6.14
C GLU A 113 -3.55 2.73 6.18
N GLU A 114 -2.84 3.30 5.21
CA GLU A 114 -2.48 4.72 5.22
C GLU A 114 -2.41 5.26 3.79
N ASP A 115 -2.79 6.52 3.65
CA ASP A 115 -2.65 7.28 2.41
C ASP A 115 -1.17 7.64 2.19
N LEU A 116 -0.60 7.13 1.11
CA LEU A 116 0.81 7.35 0.77
C LEU A 116 1.19 8.83 0.64
N PHE A 117 0.23 9.71 0.31
CA PHE A 117 0.46 11.17 0.24
C PHE A 117 0.52 11.84 1.62
N LYS A 118 0.10 11.14 2.68
CA LYS A 118 0.12 11.62 4.07
C LYS A 118 1.17 10.93 4.92
N THR A 119 1.86 9.96 4.35
CA THR A 119 2.90 9.19 5.05
C THR A 119 4.10 10.05 5.37
N ASP A 120 4.56 10.01 6.63
CA ASP A 120 5.81 10.67 7.04
C ASP A 120 7.02 9.91 6.47
N LEU A 121 7.65 10.49 5.46
CA LEU A 121 8.82 9.93 4.78
C LEU A 121 10.15 10.32 5.43
N SER A 122 10.16 11.12 6.49
CA SER A 122 11.37 11.75 7.06
C SER A 122 12.44 10.76 7.54
N LYS A 123 12.05 9.53 7.89
CA LYS A 123 12.94 8.45 8.35
C LYS A 123 13.51 7.61 7.20
N ALA A 124 12.96 7.73 6.00
CA ALA A 124 13.38 6.90 4.88
C ALA A 124 14.83 7.16 4.48
N THR A 125 15.60 6.10 4.30
CA THR A 125 16.87 6.09 3.58
C THR A 125 16.69 5.47 2.20
N VAL A 126 15.64 4.66 2.05
CA VAL A 126 15.23 4.04 0.79
C VAL A 126 13.71 4.15 0.66
N ILE A 127 13.23 4.59 -0.50
CA ILE A 127 11.82 4.55 -0.89
C ILE A 127 11.68 3.62 -2.08
N THR A 128 10.68 2.74 -2.02
CA THR A 128 10.29 1.88 -3.13
C THR A 128 8.86 2.16 -3.56
N MET A 129 8.57 2.03 -4.86
CA MET A 129 7.23 2.24 -5.39
C MET A 129 6.99 1.50 -6.70
N TYR A 130 5.75 1.09 -6.92
CA TYR A 130 5.24 0.64 -8.20
C TYR A 130 3.89 1.34 -8.44
N LEU A 131 3.96 2.60 -8.81
CA LEU A 131 2.84 3.51 -8.95
C LEU A 131 2.83 4.11 -10.35
N LEU A 132 1.68 4.72 -10.76
CA LEU A 132 1.59 5.41 -12.05
C LEU A 132 2.44 6.69 -12.08
N ASN A 133 2.85 7.13 -13.27
CA ASN A 133 3.59 8.39 -13.46
C ASN A 133 2.91 9.59 -12.79
N SER A 134 1.59 9.69 -12.87
CA SER A 134 0.82 10.77 -12.25
C SER A 134 0.97 10.79 -10.73
N VAL A 135 1.00 9.62 -10.09
CA VAL A 135 1.19 9.47 -8.64
C VAL A 135 2.64 9.80 -8.26
N ASN A 136 3.62 9.29 -9.02
CA ASN A 136 5.04 9.60 -8.81
C ASN A 136 5.30 11.11 -8.91
N MET A 137 4.66 11.78 -9.88
CA MET A 137 4.78 13.23 -10.05
C MET A 137 4.19 14.01 -8.87
N LYS A 138 3.07 13.58 -8.30
CA LYS A 138 2.50 14.17 -7.09
C LYS A 138 3.38 13.97 -5.85
N LEU A 139 4.08 12.83 -5.75
CA LEU A 139 5.00 12.53 -4.64
C LEU A 139 6.34 13.26 -4.76
N ARG A 140 6.78 13.60 -5.97
CA ARG A 140 8.10 14.16 -6.26
C ARG A 140 8.46 15.37 -5.39
N PRO A 141 7.58 16.37 -5.16
CA PRO A 141 7.92 17.51 -4.32
C PRO A 141 8.26 17.14 -2.87
N GLU A 142 7.57 16.16 -2.30
CA GLU A 142 7.84 15.70 -0.92
C GLU A 142 9.11 14.84 -0.87
N ILE A 143 9.34 14.01 -1.88
CA ILE A 143 10.56 13.20 -2.01
C ILE A 143 11.81 14.10 -2.11
N LEU A 144 11.74 15.18 -2.86
CA LEU A 144 12.86 16.11 -3.03
C LEU A 144 13.23 16.88 -1.75
N LYS A 145 12.34 16.92 -0.73
CA LYS A 145 12.61 17.51 0.58
C LYS A 145 13.35 16.57 1.54
N LEU A 146 13.51 15.31 1.17
CA LEU A 146 14.18 14.33 2.00
C LEU A 146 15.68 14.61 2.12
N LYS A 147 16.33 13.91 3.04
CA LYS A 147 17.78 14.05 3.23
C LYS A 147 18.51 13.72 1.93
N PRO A 148 19.48 14.56 1.51
CA PRO A 148 20.37 14.21 0.42
C PRO A 148 20.99 12.82 0.63
N GLY A 149 21.05 12.03 -0.45
CA GLY A 149 21.50 10.65 -0.38
C GLY A 149 20.40 9.62 -0.12
N THR A 150 19.15 10.03 0.17
CA THR A 150 17.99 9.10 0.17
C THR A 150 17.80 8.53 -1.22
N ARG A 151 17.66 7.22 -1.33
CA ARG A 151 17.54 6.49 -2.60
C ARG A 151 16.08 6.16 -2.87
N ILE A 152 15.63 6.43 -4.08
CA ILE A 152 14.27 6.17 -4.53
C ILE A 152 14.33 5.18 -5.68
N VAL A 153 13.55 4.10 -5.60
CA VAL A 153 13.50 3.09 -6.66
C VAL A 153 12.08 2.87 -7.10
N SER A 154 11.85 2.99 -8.41
CA SER A 154 10.53 2.81 -9.02
C SER A 154 10.54 1.71 -10.06
N HIS A 155 9.53 0.83 -9.99
CA HIS A 155 9.25 -0.17 -11.00
C HIS A 155 8.43 0.44 -12.14
N SER A 156 8.92 0.37 -13.35
CA SER A 156 8.30 0.75 -14.63
C SER A 156 7.97 2.23 -14.85
N PHE A 157 7.78 3.04 -13.81
CA PHE A 157 7.29 4.41 -13.95
C PHE A 157 8.29 5.44 -13.44
N GLY A 158 8.52 6.48 -14.25
CA GLY A 158 9.47 7.55 -13.96
C GLY A 158 8.88 8.69 -13.11
N MET A 159 9.66 9.76 -12.98
CA MET A 159 9.32 11.01 -12.28
C MET A 159 9.38 12.23 -13.20
N GLY A 160 8.84 12.11 -14.40
CA GLY A 160 8.79 13.20 -15.37
C GLY A 160 10.20 13.60 -15.86
N ASP A 161 10.53 14.88 -15.72
CA ASP A 161 11.81 15.48 -16.14
C ASP A 161 12.95 15.25 -15.13
N TRP A 162 12.67 14.75 -13.92
CA TRP A 162 13.72 14.30 -13.02
C TRP A 162 14.31 12.98 -13.53
N LYS A 163 15.48 13.09 -14.19
CA LYS A 163 16.14 11.93 -14.79
C LYS A 163 16.68 10.99 -13.71
N PRO A 164 16.57 9.67 -13.90
CA PRO A 164 17.12 8.70 -12.95
C PRO A 164 18.66 8.72 -13.00
N ASP A 165 19.28 8.45 -11.86
CA ASP A 165 20.74 8.25 -11.74
C ASP A 165 21.16 6.89 -12.27
N LYS A 166 20.27 5.87 -12.14
CA LYS A 166 20.47 4.52 -12.68
C LYS A 166 19.15 4.00 -13.30
N GLU A 167 19.30 3.21 -14.33
CA GLU A 167 18.20 2.49 -14.99
C GLU A 167 18.68 1.08 -15.36
N ASP A 168 17.83 0.08 -15.14
CA ASP A 168 18.10 -1.31 -15.55
C ASP A 168 16.80 -1.99 -16.01
N VAL A 169 16.91 -3.11 -16.74
CA VAL A 169 15.77 -3.86 -17.26
C VAL A 169 15.87 -5.31 -16.79
N VAL A 170 14.81 -5.78 -16.11
CA VAL A 170 14.68 -7.15 -15.60
C VAL A 170 13.38 -7.75 -16.10
N GLU A 171 13.47 -8.87 -16.80
CA GLU A 171 12.31 -9.57 -17.38
C GLU A 171 11.41 -8.64 -18.23
N GLY A 172 12.04 -7.72 -18.98
CA GLY A 172 11.33 -6.74 -19.81
C GLY A 172 10.66 -5.60 -19.04
N ARG A 173 10.97 -5.43 -17.76
CA ARG A 173 10.48 -4.35 -16.89
C ARG A 173 11.61 -3.42 -16.50
N THR A 174 11.40 -2.14 -16.68
CA THR A 174 12.40 -1.13 -16.32
C THR A 174 12.33 -0.85 -14.82
N VAL A 175 13.50 -0.73 -14.22
CA VAL A 175 13.69 -0.25 -12.83
C VAL A 175 14.48 1.04 -12.88
N TYR A 176 13.95 2.09 -12.27
CA TYR A 176 14.58 3.40 -12.17
C TYR A 176 15.06 3.65 -10.75
N MET A 177 16.19 4.33 -10.60
CA MET A 177 16.69 4.76 -9.30
C MET A 177 17.16 6.20 -9.34
N TRP A 178 16.79 6.97 -8.32
CA TRP A 178 17.21 8.34 -8.07
C TRP A 178 17.86 8.43 -6.69
N VAL A 179 18.75 9.40 -6.55
CA VAL A 179 19.29 9.81 -5.26
C VAL A 179 18.86 11.26 -5.01
N VAL A 180 18.29 11.54 -3.83
CA VAL A 180 17.95 12.91 -3.46
C VAL A 180 19.23 13.76 -3.48
N PRO A 181 19.30 14.81 -4.31
CA PRO A 181 20.51 15.60 -4.47
C PRO A 181 20.70 16.60 -3.32
N GLU A 182 21.94 17.07 -3.11
CA GLU A 182 22.23 18.15 -2.14
C GLU A 182 21.61 19.50 -2.53
N LYS A 183 21.48 19.74 -3.82
CA LYS A 183 20.88 20.96 -4.37
C LYS A 183 19.65 20.59 -5.18
N MET A 184 18.55 21.33 -4.95
CA MET A 184 17.33 21.15 -5.71
C MET A 184 17.62 21.22 -7.21
N PRO A 185 17.23 20.21 -8.00
CA PRO A 185 17.39 20.24 -9.45
C PRO A 185 16.42 21.27 -10.07
N ASP A 186 16.82 21.83 -11.19
CA ASP A 186 15.96 22.71 -11.99
C ASP A 186 14.95 21.85 -12.78
N LEU A 187 13.77 21.67 -12.19
CA LEU A 187 12.70 20.83 -12.74
C LEU A 187 11.45 21.67 -12.98
N ALA A 188 10.69 21.29 -14.00
CA ALA A 188 9.39 21.89 -14.22
C ALA A 188 8.46 21.65 -13.01
N PRO A 189 7.61 22.64 -12.65
CA PRO A 189 6.59 22.44 -11.64
C PRO A 189 5.74 21.22 -11.95
N THR A 190 5.41 20.44 -10.91
CA THR A 190 4.38 19.39 -11.05
C THR A 190 3.04 20.10 -11.18
N GLU A 191 2.31 19.88 -12.28
CA GLU A 191 0.95 20.41 -12.40
C GLU A 191 0.10 19.83 -11.27
N ASP A 192 -0.44 20.69 -10.43
CA ASP A 192 -1.48 20.34 -9.45
C ASP A 192 -2.75 20.01 -10.25
N THR A 193 -2.89 18.75 -10.66
CA THR A 193 -4.18 18.25 -11.14
C THR A 193 -5.09 18.08 -9.92
N HIS A 194 -5.93 19.10 -9.72
CA HIS A 194 -7.05 19.10 -8.77
C HIS A 194 -8.07 18.00 -9.13
#